data_71d56ee68313fcfa3a33d2a74251cdd5
#
_entry.id   71d56ee68313fcfa3a33d2a74251cdd5
#
_cell.length_a   1.000
_cell.length_b   1.000
_cell.length_c   1.000
_cell.angle_alpha   90.00
_cell.angle_beta   90.00
_cell.angle_gamma   90.00
#
_symmetry.space_group_name_H-M   'P 1'
#
loop_
_entity.id
_entity.type
_entity.pdbx_description
1 polymer ?
#
loop_
_entity_poly.entity_id
_entity_poly.type
_entity_poly.pdbx_seq_one_letter_code
_entity_poly.pdbx_strand_id
1 'polypeptide(L)'
;MSRWARWSDRLQLALLGDSGARIDLRLRLPLFWLAALLAAALVLPDRIWTTLLIGLAGLLLVAFLWARALARGLSAERRLRFGWVSVGDRLEEEFALNNRSGLPALWVEIRDETNVPGYQSGAVRAVGADDHTHWRQGSVCTRRGQYHLGPWAIESGDPFGLFRVSRHYNSREEIIIHPPIHTSLPIPLPPGRSDGRARTRERSWQAASSAAGIREYHSQDPYHWIHWPTSARRDSLYVRQFDRDAAGDIWLVIDAQAAAQLGEGAQSTEEHAVLLAAALAARALDATRGVGLAAFAQQPQLVPPAQGAGQQWAILRGLALLRADGVIDLGRALQELGDVARRGSAAIIITPTADAGWLPQLTQLSRRGLDSHVLLLDRPSFGGAGSSEALRATITLLGYRCQVVRRGEVGRPLVETEHQGFWEFKVTGTGRAVAVRRPSER
;
A
#
# COMPACT_ATOMS: atom_id res chain seq x y z
N MET A 1 1.85 -37.28 9.55
CA MET A 1 0.68 -37.08 10.43
C MET A 1 0.42 -38.39 11.19
N SER A 2 0.52 -38.38 12.52
CA SER A 2 0.38 -39.56 13.36
C SER A 2 -1.07 -40.11 13.34
N ARG A 3 -1.23 -41.42 13.54
CA ARG A 3 -2.57 -42.08 13.61
C ARG A 3 -3.49 -41.41 14.65
N TRP A 4 -2.93 -40.81 15.69
CA TRP A 4 -3.63 -40.05 16.73
C TRP A 4 -4.26 -38.75 16.22
N ALA A 5 -3.59 -38.01 15.34
CA ALA A 5 -4.15 -36.78 14.77
C ALA A 5 -5.39 -37.06 13.91
N ARG A 6 -5.38 -38.16 13.16
CA ARG A 6 -6.55 -38.58 12.36
C ARG A 6 -7.73 -39.07 13.20
N TRP A 7 -7.47 -39.62 14.38
CA TRP A 7 -8.51 -40.06 15.29
C TRP A 7 -9.16 -38.86 16.02
N SER A 8 -8.36 -37.88 16.47
CA SER A 8 -8.88 -36.65 17.09
C SER A 8 -9.71 -35.84 16.08
N ASP A 9 -9.29 -35.73 14.82
CA ASP A 9 -10.04 -35.02 13.80
C ASP A 9 -11.38 -35.70 13.46
N ARG A 10 -11.43 -37.04 13.45
CA ARG A 10 -12.69 -37.79 13.26
C ARG A 10 -13.64 -37.64 14.43
N LEU A 11 -13.14 -37.66 15.68
CA LEU A 11 -13.93 -37.42 16.87
C LEU A 11 -14.48 -35.99 16.91
N GLN A 12 -13.69 -35.01 16.55
CA GLN A 12 -14.10 -33.61 16.44
C GLN A 12 -15.17 -33.40 15.37
N LEU A 13 -15.02 -34.00 14.20
CA LEU A 13 -16.04 -34.00 13.14
C LEU A 13 -17.36 -34.66 13.60
N ALA A 14 -17.29 -35.78 14.31
CA ALA A 14 -18.47 -36.48 14.84
C ALA A 14 -19.18 -35.69 15.96
N LEU A 15 -18.45 -34.96 16.78
CA LEU A 15 -18.99 -34.19 17.91
C LEU A 15 -19.47 -32.78 17.56
N LEU A 16 -18.85 -32.14 16.55
CA LEU A 16 -19.08 -30.72 16.19
C LEU A 16 -19.82 -30.53 14.89
N GLY A 17 -19.92 -31.58 14.05
CA GLY A 17 -20.38 -31.44 12.66
C GLY A 17 -19.41 -30.57 11.84
N ASP A 18 -19.87 -30.03 10.73
CA ASP A 18 -19.08 -29.20 9.80
C ASP A 18 -18.90 -27.74 10.30
N SER A 19 -18.85 -27.55 11.63
CA SER A 19 -18.82 -26.19 12.24
C SER A 19 -17.50 -25.43 12.04
N GLY A 20 -16.45 -26.08 11.57
CA GLY A 20 -15.10 -25.49 11.39
C GLY A 20 -14.40 -25.09 12.71
N ALA A 21 -14.99 -25.39 13.86
CA ALA A 21 -14.42 -25.13 15.17
C ALA A 21 -13.69 -26.36 15.70
N ARG A 22 -12.63 -26.15 16.48
CA ARG A 22 -11.89 -27.21 17.20
C ARG A 22 -12.05 -27.02 18.70
N ILE A 23 -12.14 -28.16 19.41
CA ILE A 23 -12.11 -28.20 20.87
C ILE A 23 -10.87 -28.96 21.29
N ASP A 24 -9.99 -28.30 22.03
CA ASP A 24 -8.74 -28.87 22.51
C ASP A 24 -8.76 -28.87 24.06
N LEU A 25 -8.34 -29.97 24.64
CA LEU A 25 -8.12 -30.05 26.08
C LEU A 25 -6.81 -29.33 26.42
N ARG A 26 -6.90 -28.20 27.11
CA ARG A 26 -5.75 -27.37 27.46
C ARG A 26 -4.87 -28.02 28.55
N LEU A 27 -5.49 -28.63 29.55
CA LEU A 27 -4.85 -29.24 30.69
C LEU A 27 -5.13 -30.74 30.71
N ARG A 28 -4.10 -31.58 30.65
CA ARG A 28 -4.21 -33.03 30.73
C ARG A 28 -4.21 -33.53 32.18
N LEU A 29 -3.80 -32.69 33.12
CA LEU A 29 -3.70 -33.01 34.54
C LEU A 29 -5.04 -33.50 35.15
N PRO A 30 -6.21 -32.89 34.83
CA PRO A 30 -7.50 -33.39 35.35
C PRO A 30 -7.85 -34.80 34.91
N LEU A 31 -7.42 -35.22 33.70
CA LEU A 31 -7.61 -36.60 33.24
C LEU A 31 -6.76 -37.60 34.06
N PHE A 32 -5.53 -37.20 34.41
CA PHE A 32 -4.68 -38.00 35.27
C PHE A 32 -5.32 -38.16 36.66
N TRP A 33 -5.81 -37.05 37.24
CA TRP A 33 -6.52 -37.11 38.54
C TRP A 33 -7.80 -37.91 38.46
N LEU A 34 -8.55 -37.87 37.39
CA LEU A 34 -9.74 -38.70 37.18
C LEU A 34 -9.38 -40.18 37.17
N ALA A 35 -8.31 -40.57 36.48
CA ALA A 35 -7.83 -41.96 36.48
C ALA A 35 -7.32 -42.40 37.86
N ALA A 36 -6.59 -41.54 38.56
CA ALA A 36 -6.11 -41.82 39.92
C ALA A 36 -7.25 -41.98 40.93
N LEU A 37 -8.27 -41.08 40.87
CA LEU A 37 -9.45 -41.20 41.72
C LEU A 37 -10.29 -42.44 41.40
N LEU A 38 -10.39 -42.83 40.15
CA LEU A 38 -11.04 -44.07 39.73
C LEU A 38 -10.32 -45.30 40.31
N ALA A 39 -8.99 -45.34 40.21
CA ALA A 39 -8.19 -46.42 40.79
C ALA A 39 -8.32 -46.45 42.30
N ALA A 40 -8.30 -45.31 42.98
CA ALA A 40 -8.49 -45.22 44.42
C ALA A 40 -9.89 -45.69 44.85
N ALA A 41 -10.94 -45.32 44.14
CA ALA A 41 -12.31 -45.75 44.41
C ALA A 41 -12.52 -47.26 44.22
N LEU A 42 -11.74 -47.89 43.31
CA LEU A 42 -11.78 -49.35 43.11
C LEU A 42 -11.00 -50.14 44.14
N VAL A 43 -9.87 -49.60 44.65
CA VAL A 43 -9.00 -50.28 45.61
C VAL A 43 -9.45 -50.01 47.06
N LEU A 44 -9.90 -48.81 47.33
CA LEU A 44 -10.35 -48.35 48.66
C LEU A 44 -11.81 -47.86 48.54
N PRO A 45 -12.79 -48.75 48.69
CA PRO A 45 -14.21 -48.43 48.56
C PRO A 45 -14.71 -47.54 49.73
N ASP A 46 -14.38 -46.25 49.66
CA ASP A 46 -14.82 -45.20 50.56
C ASP A 46 -15.68 -44.15 49.80
N ARG A 47 -16.66 -43.60 50.52
CA ARG A 47 -17.55 -42.54 49.99
C ARG A 47 -16.80 -41.30 49.58
N ILE A 48 -15.65 -41.00 50.19
CA ILE A 48 -14.84 -39.84 49.89
C ILE A 48 -14.32 -39.93 48.46
N TRP A 49 -13.72 -41.04 48.03
CA TRP A 49 -13.17 -41.25 46.71
C TRP A 49 -14.22 -41.20 45.60
N THR A 50 -15.37 -41.81 45.87
CA THR A 50 -16.50 -41.80 44.94
C THR A 50 -17.11 -40.42 44.80
N THR A 51 -17.21 -39.63 45.88
CA THR A 51 -17.71 -38.24 45.83
C THR A 51 -16.76 -37.34 45.03
N LEU A 52 -15.45 -37.46 45.27
CA LEU A 52 -14.42 -36.69 44.51
C LEU A 52 -14.41 -37.08 43.03
N LEU A 53 -14.52 -38.36 42.71
CA LEU A 53 -14.59 -38.86 41.33
C LEU A 53 -15.81 -38.30 40.60
N ILE A 54 -16.99 -38.37 41.23
CA ILE A 54 -18.24 -37.83 40.64
C ILE A 54 -18.14 -36.31 40.47
N GLY A 55 -17.59 -35.60 41.47
CA GLY A 55 -17.38 -34.15 41.38
C GLY A 55 -16.45 -33.74 40.23
N LEU A 56 -15.29 -34.41 40.09
CA LEU A 56 -14.35 -34.13 39.03
C LEU A 56 -14.88 -34.51 37.64
N ALA A 57 -15.56 -35.67 37.54
CA ALA A 57 -16.20 -36.11 36.30
C ALA A 57 -17.32 -35.15 35.87
N GLY A 58 -18.15 -34.70 36.85
CA GLY A 58 -19.19 -33.71 36.64
C GLY A 58 -18.63 -32.36 36.17
N LEU A 59 -17.53 -31.88 36.78
CA LEU A 59 -16.84 -30.65 36.37
C LEU A 59 -16.35 -30.75 34.92
N LEU A 60 -15.68 -31.86 34.58
CA LEU A 60 -15.19 -32.08 33.21
C LEU A 60 -16.33 -32.15 32.18
N LEU A 61 -17.44 -32.82 32.56
CA LEU A 61 -18.61 -32.88 31.68
C LEU A 61 -19.23 -31.50 31.45
N VAL A 62 -19.41 -30.69 32.50
CA VAL A 62 -19.97 -29.34 32.41
C VAL A 62 -19.03 -28.46 31.54
N ALA A 63 -17.72 -28.49 31.80
CA ALA A 63 -16.74 -27.76 31.00
C ALA A 63 -16.76 -28.16 29.53
N PHE A 64 -16.86 -29.46 29.25
CA PHE A 64 -16.96 -29.96 27.87
C PHE A 64 -18.27 -29.54 27.19
N LEU A 65 -19.40 -29.63 27.87
CA LEU A 65 -20.69 -29.20 27.32
C LEU A 65 -20.70 -27.70 27.03
N TRP A 66 -20.07 -26.92 27.93
CA TRP A 66 -19.89 -25.47 27.70
C TRP A 66 -19.05 -25.20 26.45
N ALA A 67 -17.85 -25.77 26.36
CA ALA A 67 -16.99 -25.63 25.21
C ALA A 67 -17.68 -26.09 23.89
N ARG A 68 -18.47 -27.19 23.96
CA ARG A 68 -19.24 -27.68 22.83
C ARG A 68 -20.33 -26.69 22.39
N ALA A 69 -21.01 -26.04 23.33
CA ALA A 69 -22.02 -25.04 23.03
C ALA A 69 -21.38 -23.85 22.32
N LEU A 70 -20.26 -23.33 22.82
CA LEU A 70 -19.50 -22.24 22.20
C LEU A 70 -18.97 -22.63 20.84
N ALA A 71 -18.41 -23.84 20.69
CA ALA A 71 -17.89 -24.30 19.39
C ALA A 71 -18.95 -24.33 18.27
N ARG A 72 -20.21 -24.56 18.64
CA ARG A 72 -21.35 -24.56 17.70
C ARG A 72 -21.93 -23.18 17.45
N GLY A 73 -22.01 -22.34 18.48
CA GLY A 73 -22.71 -21.05 18.44
C GLY A 73 -21.82 -19.83 18.20
N LEU A 74 -20.51 -19.90 18.52
CA LEU A 74 -19.63 -18.76 18.41
C LEU A 74 -19.09 -18.60 17.00
N SER A 75 -19.30 -17.43 16.40
CA SER A 75 -18.78 -17.06 15.08
C SER A 75 -18.36 -15.59 15.09
N ALA A 76 -17.44 -15.24 14.19
CA ALA A 76 -17.02 -13.86 14.01
C ALA A 76 -16.92 -13.52 12.52
N GLU A 77 -17.15 -12.26 12.21
CA GLU A 77 -16.96 -11.68 10.89
C GLU A 77 -15.97 -10.53 11.00
N ARG A 78 -15.12 -10.39 10.00
CA ARG A 78 -14.21 -9.27 9.84
C ARG A 78 -14.55 -8.55 8.57
N ARG A 79 -14.68 -7.24 8.63
CA ARG A 79 -14.93 -6.38 7.48
C ARG A 79 -13.87 -5.30 7.42
N LEU A 80 -13.13 -5.28 6.33
CA LEU A 80 -12.23 -4.18 5.99
C LEU A 80 -13.02 -3.02 5.40
N ARG A 81 -12.76 -1.82 5.88
CA ARG A 81 -13.47 -0.63 5.40
C ARG A 81 -12.85 -0.01 4.15
N PHE A 82 -11.60 -0.38 3.80
CA PHE A 82 -10.82 0.36 2.79
C PHE A 82 -10.04 -0.53 1.84
N GLY A 83 -10.02 -0.09 0.55
CA GLY A 83 -9.11 -0.61 -0.46
C GLY A 83 -7.81 0.19 -0.61
N TRP A 84 -7.73 1.41 -0.05
CA TRP A 84 -6.60 2.35 -0.27
C TRP A 84 -6.22 3.04 1.02
N VAL A 85 -4.96 2.89 1.40
CA VAL A 85 -4.41 3.45 2.65
C VAL A 85 -3.03 4.01 2.34
N SER A 86 -2.72 5.19 2.86
CA SER A 86 -1.39 5.81 2.78
C SER A 86 -0.69 5.79 4.14
N VAL A 87 0.62 5.96 4.14
CA VAL A 87 1.36 6.17 5.39
C VAL A 87 0.81 7.41 6.09
N GLY A 88 0.50 7.27 7.38
CA GLY A 88 -0.19 8.27 8.18
C GLY A 88 -1.69 8.07 8.31
N ASP A 89 -2.31 7.29 7.41
CA ASP A 89 -3.74 6.96 7.52
C ASP A 89 -3.98 5.88 8.56
N ARG A 90 -5.19 5.87 9.12
CA ARG A 90 -5.63 4.84 10.04
C ARG A 90 -6.29 3.70 9.27
N LEU A 91 -5.69 2.52 9.34
CA LEU A 91 -6.33 1.29 8.87
C LEU A 91 -7.38 0.86 9.89
N GLU A 92 -8.65 0.88 9.52
CA GLU A 92 -9.75 0.48 10.38
C GLU A 92 -10.41 -0.80 9.89
N GLU A 93 -10.70 -1.67 10.85
CA GLU A 93 -11.43 -2.90 10.67
C GLU A 93 -12.63 -2.95 11.59
N GLU A 94 -13.69 -3.55 11.14
CA GLU A 94 -14.89 -3.79 11.90
C GLU A 94 -15.01 -5.30 12.16
N PHE A 95 -15.07 -5.67 13.43
CA PHE A 95 -15.31 -7.04 13.86
C PHE A 95 -16.72 -7.15 14.41
N ALA A 96 -17.42 -8.19 13.98
CA ALA A 96 -18.69 -8.60 14.54
C ALA A 96 -18.54 -9.99 15.15
N LEU A 97 -18.83 -10.14 16.43
CA LEU A 97 -18.79 -11.38 17.16
C LEU A 97 -20.21 -11.79 17.50
N ASN A 98 -20.63 -12.97 17.04
CA ASN A 98 -21.97 -13.51 17.26
C ASN A 98 -21.88 -14.78 18.11
N ASN A 99 -22.64 -14.83 19.17
CA ASN A 99 -22.80 -16.01 20.00
C ASN A 99 -24.27 -16.48 19.96
N ARG A 100 -24.53 -17.52 19.21
CA ARG A 100 -25.85 -18.16 19.09
C ARG A 100 -26.02 -19.34 20.08
N SER A 101 -25.09 -19.47 21.04
CA SER A 101 -25.22 -20.49 22.06
C SER A 101 -25.99 -19.96 23.28
N GLY A 102 -26.73 -20.81 23.94
CA GLY A 102 -27.43 -20.47 25.18
C GLY A 102 -26.48 -20.24 26.38
N LEU A 103 -25.16 -20.23 26.19
CA LEU A 103 -24.14 -20.03 27.23
C LEU A 103 -23.23 -18.84 26.83
N PRO A 104 -22.86 -17.97 27.79
CA PRO A 104 -22.01 -16.83 27.49
C PRO A 104 -20.58 -17.25 27.17
N ALA A 105 -19.92 -16.56 26.24
CA ALA A 105 -18.50 -16.62 26.07
C ALA A 105 -17.84 -15.54 26.94
N LEU A 106 -17.27 -15.95 28.06
CA LEU A 106 -16.71 -15.06 29.06
C LEU A 106 -15.50 -14.30 28.56
N TRP A 107 -14.77 -14.87 27.61
CA TRP A 107 -13.67 -14.26 26.88
C TRP A 107 -13.61 -14.84 25.48
N VAL A 108 -13.31 -14.00 24.53
CA VAL A 108 -12.99 -14.36 23.15
C VAL A 108 -11.77 -13.54 22.75
N GLU A 109 -10.68 -14.21 22.47
CA GLU A 109 -9.44 -13.62 22.01
C GLU A 109 -9.39 -13.71 20.48
N ILE A 110 -9.07 -12.60 19.80
CA ILE A 110 -8.79 -12.60 18.37
C ILE A 110 -7.29 -12.73 18.19
N ARG A 111 -6.88 -13.69 17.39
CA ARG A 111 -5.49 -13.89 16.93
C ARG A 111 -5.42 -13.70 15.44
N ASP A 112 -4.52 -12.86 15.00
CA ASP A 112 -4.36 -12.49 13.62
C ASP A 112 -2.88 -12.61 13.21
N GLU A 113 -2.63 -13.20 12.05
CA GLU A 113 -1.29 -13.35 11.46
C GLU A 113 -0.98 -12.23 10.46
N THR A 114 -1.51 -11.04 10.72
CA THR A 114 -1.25 -9.83 9.94
C THR A 114 0.21 -9.42 10.02
N ASN A 115 0.79 -9.00 8.87
CA ASN A 115 2.16 -8.50 8.80
C ASN A 115 2.29 -6.98 8.66
N VAL A 116 1.20 -6.23 8.83
CA VAL A 116 1.21 -4.76 8.78
C VAL A 116 1.99 -4.21 9.98
N PRO A 117 3.03 -3.39 9.77
CA PRO A 117 3.84 -2.85 10.86
C PRO A 117 3.02 -1.97 11.80
N GLY A 118 3.15 -2.24 13.11
CA GLY A 118 2.43 -1.47 14.14
C GLY A 118 0.96 -1.86 14.33
N TYR A 119 0.44 -2.80 13.53
CA TYR A 119 -0.91 -3.30 13.70
C TYR A 119 -0.99 -4.28 14.87
N GLN A 120 -1.89 -4.00 15.81
CA GLN A 120 -2.17 -4.87 16.96
C GLN A 120 -3.60 -5.38 16.85
N SER A 121 -3.73 -6.64 16.48
CA SER A 121 -5.03 -7.33 16.32
C SER A 121 -5.59 -7.92 17.60
N GLY A 122 -4.78 -8.04 18.64
CA GLY A 122 -5.14 -8.70 19.90
C GLY A 122 -6.24 -7.95 20.66
N ALA A 123 -7.48 -8.37 20.50
CA ALA A 123 -8.60 -7.91 21.32
C ALA A 123 -9.21 -9.06 22.07
N VAL A 124 -9.47 -8.86 23.36
CA VAL A 124 -10.24 -9.78 24.18
C VAL A 124 -11.60 -9.16 24.47
N ARG A 125 -12.67 -9.88 24.18
CA ARG A 125 -14.06 -9.44 24.35
C ARG A 125 -14.87 -10.55 25.02
N ALA A 126 -15.93 -10.16 25.71
CA ALA A 126 -16.96 -11.08 26.20
C ALA A 126 -18.24 -10.87 25.37
N VAL A 127 -19.03 -11.93 25.24
CA VAL A 127 -20.33 -11.86 24.59
C VAL A 127 -21.33 -12.74 25.35
N GLY A 128 -22.53 -12.20 25.59
CA GLY A 128 -23.60 -12.89 26.30
C GLY A 128 -24.10 -14.15 25.58
N ALA A 129 -25.02 -14.86 26.20
CA ALA A 129 -25.75 -15.95 25.59
C ALA A 129 -26.76 -15.36 24.60
N ASP A 130 -26.85 -15.95 23.38
CA ASP A 130 -27.74 -15.47 22.30
C ASP A 130 -27.56 -13.96 22.00
N ASP A 131 -26.33 -13.48 22.06
CA ASP A 131 -25.99 -12.06 21.92
C ASP A 131 -24.93 -11.83 20.84
N HIS A 132 -24.77 -10.56 20.44
CA HIS A 132 -23.75 -10.14 19.48
C HIS A 132 -23.08 -8.86 19.94
N THR A 133 -21.82 -8.72 19.59
CA THR A 133 -21.07 -7.48 19.84
C THR A 133 -20.27 -7.11 18.59
N HIS A 134 -20.13 -5.82 18.36
CA HIS A 134 -19.32 -5.30 17.27
C HIS A 134 -18.43 -4.18 17.80
N TRP A 135 -17.23 -4.07 17.23
CA TRP A 135 -16.31 -3.01 17.57
C TRP A 135 -15.41 -2.70 16.38
N ARG A 136 -14.79 -1.55 16.42
CA ARG A 136 -13.80 -1.11 15.47
C ARG A 136 -12.42 -1.16 16.09
N GLN A 137 -11.48 -1.60 15.33
CA GLN A 137 -10.08 -1.65 15.69
C GLN A 137 -9.26 -1.10 14.53
N GLY A 138 -8.17 -0.42 14.83
CA GLY A 138 -7.32 0.12 13.78
C GLY A 138 -6.00 0.58 14.34
N SER A 139 -5.03 0.71 13.43
CA SER A 139 -3.70 1.26 13.71
C SER A 139 -3.29 2.23 12.61
N VAL A 140 -2.38 3.13 12.96
CA VAL A 140 -1.79 4.06 11.98
C VAL A 140 -0.77 3.31 11.13
N CYS A 141 -0.88 3.46 9.82
CA CYS A 141 0.06 2.88 8.86
C CYS A 141 1.37 3.65 8.90
N THR A 142 2.45 3.00 9.32
CA THR A 142 3.75 3.64 9.54
C THR A 142 4.74 3.44 8.40
N ARG A 143 4.53 2.45 7.55
CA ARG A 143 5.43 2.09 6.44
C ARG A 143 4.65 1.74 5.18
N ARG A 144 5.10 2.25 4.04
CA ARG A 144 4.58 1.85 2.73
C ARG A 144 4.98 0.41 2.38
N GLY A 145 4.21 -0.21 1.54
CA GLY A 145 4.52 -1.57 1.04
C GLY A 145 3.29 -2.39 0.77
N GLN A 146 3.52 -3.63 0.37
CA GLN A 146 2.50 -4.65 0.24
C GLN A 146 2.48 -5.51 1.50
N TYR A 147 1.33 -5.63 2.10
CA TYR A 147 1.08 -6.37 3.32
C TYR A 147 -0.13 -7.27 3.16
N HIS A 148 -0.35 -8.14 4.13
CA HIS A 148 -1.55 -8.95 4.19
C HIS A 148 -2.18 -8.89 5.58
N LEU A 149 -3.48 -8.97 5.58
CA LEU A 149 -4.33 -9.08 6.76
C LEU A 149 -4.88 -10.50 6.82
N GLY A 150 -4.71 -11.17 7.97
CA GLY A 150 -5.04 -12.58 8.12
C GLY A 150 -3.98 -13.54 7.56
N PRO A 151 -4.20 -14.86 7.70
CA PRO A 151 -5.36 -15.49 8.31
C PRO A 151 -5.53 -15.15 9.80
N TRP A 152 -6.72 -15.35 10.32
CA TRP A 152 -7.04 -14.99 11.70
C TRP A 152 -7.89 -16.07 12.38
N ALA A 153 -7.95 -16.06 13.69
CA ALA A 153 -8.71 -17.01 14.48
C ALA A 153 -9.37 -16.34 15.67
N ILE A 154 -10.46 -16.90 16.14
CA ILE A 154 -11.01 -16.63 17.46
C ILE A 154 -10.73 -17.79 18.38
N GLU A 155 -10.32 -17.47 19.61
CA GLU A 155 -10.16 -18.45 20.69
C GLU A 155 -11.04 -18.08 21.85
N SER A 156 -11.67 -19.10 22.46
CA SER A 156 -12.48 -18.98 23.65
C SER A 156 -12.36 -20.27 24.48
N GLY A 157 -13.08 -20.38 25.56
CA GLY A 157 -13.06 -21.61 26.37
C GLY A 157 -14.16 -21.66 27.42
N ASP A 158 -14.15 -22.74 28.16
CA ASP A 158 -15.02 -22.93 29.32
C ASP A 158 -14.58 -22.03 30.51
N PRO A 159 -15.44 -21.79 31.51
CA PRO A 159 -15.13 -20.96 32.68
C PRO A 159 -13.97 -21.47 33.53
N PHE A 160 -13.69 -22.77 33.48
CA PHE A 160 -12.65 -23.42 34.29
C PHE A 160 -11.30 -23.48 33.58
N GLY A 161 -11.24 -23.09 32.29
CA GLY A 161 -10.02 -23.09 31.48
C GLY A 161 -9.51 -24.49 31.12
N LEU A 162 -10.35 -25.51 31.18
CA LEU A 162 -10.01 -26.91 30.85
C LEU A 162 -10.00 -27.16 29.33
N PHE A 163 -10.97 -26.60 28.63
CA PHE A 163 -11.11 -26.73 27.19
C PHE A 163 -10.92 -25.40 26.47
N ARG A 164 -10.25 -25.46 25.33
CA ARG A 164 -10.11 -24.33 24.42
C ARG A 164 -10.95 -24.60 23.17
N VAL A 165 -11.68 -23.59 22.74
CA VAL A 165 -12.42 -23.58 21.49
C VAL A 165 -11.71 -22.64 20.55
N SER A 166 -11.29 -23.09 19.38
CA SER A 166 -10.68 -22.28 18.35
C SER A 166 -11.43 -22.41 17.02
N ARG A 167 -11.60 -21.30 16.33
CA ARG A 167 -12.15 -21.27 14.97
C ARG A 167 -11.23 -20.43 14.07
N HIS A 168 -10.76 -21.04 13.01
CA HIS A 168 -9.84 -20.42 12.05
C HIS A 168 -10.60 -19.89 10.83
N TYR A 169 -10.21 -18.69 10.40
CA TYR A 169 -10.70 -18.05 9.19
C TYR A 169 -9.52 -17.85 8.24
N ASN A 170 -9.54 -18.56 7.12
CA ASN A 170 -8.44 -18.58 6.16
C ASN A 170 -8.50 -17.38 5.18
N SER A 171 -9.33 -16.36 5.47
CA SER A 171 -9.35 -15.15 4.67
C SER A 171 -8.02 -14.42 4.78
N ARG A 172 -7.38 -14.21 3.65
CA ARG A 172 -6.16 -13.40 3.52
C ARG A 172 -6.45 -12.30 2.53
N GLU A 173 -6.37 -11.07 2.98
CA GLU A 173 -6.58 -9.89 2.15
C GLU A 173 -5.27 -9.15 1.96
N GLU A 174 -4.94 -8.84 0.71
CA GLU A 174 -3.76 -8.06 0.39
C GLU A 174 -4.08 -6.58 0.44
N ILE A 175 -3.22 -5.83 1.10
CA ILE A 175 -3.31 -4.38 1.22
C ILE A 175 -2.01 -3.73 0.74
N ILE A 176 -2.13 -2.64 0.00
CA ILE A 176 -1.00 -1.81 -0.38
C ILE A 176 -1.11 -0.49 0.36
N ILE A 177 -0.09 -0.19 1.17
CA ILE A 177 0.05 1.08 1.86
C ILE A 177 0.89 2.00 0.99
N HIS A 178 0.29 3.09 0.52
CA HIS A 178 0.90 4.04 -0.39
C HIS A 178 1.76 5.07 0.34
N PRO A 179 2.76 5.69 -0.33
CA PRO A 179 3.45 6.84 0.23
C PRO A 179 2.50 8.05 0.33
N PRO A 180 2.67 8.92 1.33
CA PRO A 180 1.90 10.14 1.45
C PRO A 180 2.31 11.15 0.37
N ILE A 181 1.39 12.04 -0.01
CA ILE A 181 1.63 13.09 -0.98
C ILE A 181 1.84 14.42 -0.24
N HIS A 182 3.05 14.97 -0.32
CA HIS A 182 3.37 16.29 0.21
C HIS A 182 3.38 17.33 -0.91
N THR A 183 2.38 18.17 -0.99
CA THR A 183 2.25 19.15 -2.08
C THR A 183 3.11 20.41 -1.89
N SER A 184 3.60 20.67 -0.68
CA SER A 184 4.28 21.93 -0.29
C SER A 184 5.79 21.93 -0.56
N LEU A 185 6.33 21.04 -1.38
CA LEU A 185 7.77 21.00 -1.67
C LEU A 185 8.21 22.19 -2.55
N PRO A 186 9.25 22.93 -2.17
CA PRO A 186 9.75 24.08 -2.92
C PRO A 186 10.65 23.69 -4.12
N ILE A 187 10.40 22.56 -4.76
CA ILE A 187 11.16 22.07 -5.91
C ILE A 187 10.40 22.43 -7.19
N PRO A 188 10.93 23.29 -8.06
CA PRO A 188 10.24 23.66 -9.29
C PRO A 188 10.18 22.47 -10.27
N LEU A 189 9.04 22.32 -10.92
CA LEU A 189 8.94 21.39 -12.04
C LEU A 189 9.77 21.88 -13.23
N PRO A 190 10.38 20.99 -14.03
CA PRO A 190 11.04 21.38 -15.27
C PRO A 190 10.06 22.14 -16.16
N PRO A 191 10.48 23.26 -16.79
CA PRO A 191 9.64 23.94 -17.76
C PRO A 191 9.36 22.97 -18.93
N GLY A 192 8.13 22.96 -19.39
CA GLY A 192 7.80 22.20 -20.60
C GLY A 192 8.52 22.84 -21.80
N ARG A 193 9.37 22.11 -22.49
CA ARG A 193 9.86 22.53 -23.79
C ARG A 193 8.77 22.27 -24.83
N SER A 194 8.04 23.28 -25.22
CA SER A 194 7.37 23.28 -26.49
C SER A 194 8.46 23.52 -27.54
N ASP A 195 9.08 22.44 -28.05
CA ASP A 195 9.73 22.58 -29.35
C ASP A 195 8.65 23.00 -30.32
N GLY A 196 8.78 24.19 -30.92
CA GLY A 196 7.80 24.84 -31.80
C GLY A 196 7.43 24.07 -33.06
N ARG A 197 7.62 22.77 -33.08
CA ARG A 197 7.05 21.83 -34.04
C ARG A 197 5.82 21.20 -33.38
N ALA A 198 4.65 21.77 -33.66
CA ALA A 198 3.39 21.11 -33.48
C ALA A 198 3.54 19.66 -33.97
N ARG A 199 3.61 18.69 -33.05
CA ARG A 199 3.63 17.28 -33.39
C ARG A 199 2.35 16.98 -34.15
N THR A 200 2.47 16.69 -35.39
CA THR A 200 1.45 16.01 -36.17
C THR A 200 1.23 14.67 -35.46
N ARG A 201 0.23 14.63 -34.61
CA ARG A 201 -0.19 13.42 -33.89
C ARG A 201 -0.68 12.46 -34.96
N GLU A 202 0.08 11.39 -35.19
CA GLU A 202 -0.42 10.29 -36.01
C GLU A 202 -1.79 9.90 -35.51
N ARG A 203 -2.73 9.83 -36.45
CA ARG A 203 -4.16 9.63 -36.25
C ARG A 203 -4.44 8.36 -35.46
N SER A 204 -4.69 8.50 -34.18
CA SER A 204 -5.61 7.59 -33.50
C SER A 204 -7.02 8.16 -33.68
N TRP A 205 -7.87 7.44 -34.33
CA TRP A 205 -9.25 7.83 -34.69
C TRP A 205 -10.18 8.11 -33.48
N GLN A 206 -9.67 8.00 -32.24
CA GLN A 206 -10.44 8.18 -31.00
C GLN A 206 -10.09 9.44 -30.18
N ALA A 207 -9.21 10.30 -30.66
CA ALA A 207 -8.85 11.54 -29.96
C ALA A 207 -9.34 12.79 -30.69
N ALA A 208 -10.58 12.80 -31.11
CA ALA A 208 -11.23 13.94 -31.78
C ALA A 208 -11.89 14.92 -30.80
N SER A 209 -11.30 15.23 -29.64
CA SER A 209 -11.90 16.19 -28.69
C SER A 209 -10.94 17.16 -28.03
N SER A 210 -9.75 17.39 -28.57
CA SER A 210 -8.94 18.54 -28.21
C SER A 210 -8.78 19.43 -29.44
N ALA A 211 -9.89 19.98 -29.89
CA ALA A 211 -9.91 21.05 -30.88
C ALA A 211 -9.34 22.29 -30.19
N ALA A 212 -8.10 22.62 -30.47
CA ALA A 212 -7.62 23.96 -30.32
C ALA A 212 -8.66 24.90 -30.96
N GLY A 213 -8.97 26.00 -30.32
CA GLY A 213 -9.95 26.96 -30.83
C GLY A 213 -9.60 27.38 -32.23
N ILE A 214 -10.58 27.88 -32.99
CA ILE A 214 -10.36 28.54 -34.28
C ILE A 214 -10.62 30.02 -34.01
N ARG A 215 -9.62 30.87 -34.33
CA ARG A 215 -9.76 32.33 -34.27
C ARG A 215 -9.57 32.98 -35.62
N GLU A 216 -9.98 34.21 -35.75
CA GLU A 216 -9.71 34.98 -36.97
C GLU A 216 -8.20 35.16 -37.21
N TYR A 217 -7.83 35.17 -38.45
CA TYR A 217 -6.46 35.38 -38.95
C TYR A 217 -5.99 36.81 -38.67
N HIS A 218 -4.79 36.95 -38.17
CA HIS A 218 -4.08 38.24 -38.05
C HIS A 218 -2.85 38.23 -38.95
N SER A 219 -2.45 39.40 -39.42
CA SER A 219 -1.36 39.55 -40.41
C SER A 219 -0.01 38.98 -39.98
N GLN A 220 0.17 38.64 -38.71
CA GLN A 220 1.38 38.03 -38.18
C GLN A 220 1.31 36.49 -38.08
N ASP A 221 0.15 35.90 -38.39
CA ASP A 221 -0.02 34.47 -38.32
C ASP A 221 0.55 33.76 -39.56
N PRO A 222 1.21 32.60 -39.33
CA PRO A 222 1.74 31.82 -40.46
C PRO A 222 0.61 31.26 -41.35
N TYR A 223 0.72 31.43 -42.66
CA TYR A 223 -0.28 30.97 -43.63
C TYR A 223 -0.61 29.48 -43.55
N HIS A 224 0.33 28.61 -43.13
CA HIS A 224 0.10 27.19 -42.99
C HIS A 224 -0.79 26.81 -41.80
N TRP A 225 -1.16 27.76 -40.93
CA TRP A 225 -2.12 27.56 -39.82
C TRP A 225 -3.55 27.85 -40.26
N ILE A 226 -3.80 28.33 -41.49
CA ILE A 226 -5.15 28.63 -41.95
C ILE A 226 -6.00 27.36 -42.02
N HIS A 227 -7.16 27.42 -41.38
CA HIS A 227 -8.17 26.36 -41.42
C HIS A 227 -9.10 26.58 -42.61
N TRP A 228 -8.69 26.12 -43.76
CA TRP A 228 -9.37 26.33 -45.03
C TRP A 228 -10.87 25.95 -45.02
N PRO A 229 -11.29 24.81 -44.39
CA PRO A 229 -12.73 24.44 -44.34
C PRO A 229 -13.60 25.43 -43.57
N THR A 230 -13.10 26.10 -42.55
CA THR A 230 -13.86 27.12 -41.80
C THR A 230 -13.80 28.47 -42.54
N SER A 231 -12.62 28.83 -43.07
CA SER A 231 -12.45 30.06 -43.83
C SER A 231 -13.37 30.10 -45.03
N ALA A 232 -13.53 28.99 -45.76
CA ALA A 232 -14.41 28.89 -46.91
C ALA A 232 -15.93 29.00 -46.55
N ARG A 233 -16.28 28.78 -45.30
CA ARG A 233 -17.70 28.88 -44.84
C ARG A 233 -18.06 30.23 -44.24
N ARG A 234 -17.08 31.06 -43.91
CA ARG A 234 -17.29 32.29 -43.13
C ARG A 234 -16.80 33.56 -43.83
N ASP A 235 -16.36 33.47 -45.06
CA ASP A 235 -15.85 34.58 -45.91
C ASP A 235 -14.73 35.40 -45.23
N SER A 236 -14.06 34.85 -44.23
CA SER A 236 -12.92 35.44 -43.56
C SER A 236 -11.90 34.35 -43.22
N LEU A 237 -10.62 34.71 -43.15
CA LEU A 237 -9.55 33.75 -42.87
C LEU A 237 -9.55 33.38 -41.37
N TYR A 238 -9.57 32.11 -41.08
CA TYR A 238 -9.49 31.54 -39.75
C TYR A 238 -8.23 30.71 -39.61
N VAL A 239 -7.52 30.86 -38.48
CA VAL A 239 -6.36 30.05 -38.13
C VAL A 239 -6.68 29.09 -37.01
N ARG A 240 -6.05 27.92 -37.05
CA ARG A 240 -6.08 26.97 -35.93
C ARG A 240 -5.32 27.56 -34.77
N GLN A 241 -5.95 27.71 -33.64
CA GLN A 241 -5.31 28.07 -32.41
C GLN A 241 -4.77 26.77 -31.77
N PHE A 242 -3.45 26.64 -31.81
CA PHE A 242 -2.79 25.51 -31.13
C PHE A 242 -2.67 25.89 -29.68
N ASP A 243 -3.12 24.97 -28.79
CA ASP A 243 -2.89 25.12 -27.37
C ASP A 243 -1.37 25.11 -27.12
N ARG A 244 -0.87 26.14 -26.47
CA ARG A 244 0.57 26.35 -26.24
C ARG A 244 1.16 25.36 -25.22
N ASP A 245 0.36 24.53 -24.59
CA ASP A 245 0.75 23.69 -23.45
C ASP A 245 0.72 22.19 -23.74
N ALA A 246 1.37 21.73 -24.79
CA ALA A 246 1.90 20.38 -24.75
C ALA A 246 3.23 20.39 -24.00
N ALA A 247 3.23 20.74 -22.70
CA ALA A 247 4.37 20.52 -21.84
C ALA A 247 4.72 19.02 -21.94
N GLY A 248 5.95 18.70 -22.35
CA GLY A 248 6.38 17.31 -22.56
C GLY A 248 6.18 16.45 -21.31
N ASP A 249 6.05 15.15 -21.51
CA ASP A 249 5.94 14.17 -20.43
C ASP A 249 7.12 14.29 -19.45
N ILE A 250 6.89 13.98 -18.19
CA ILE A 250 7.93 13.93 -17.15
C ILE A 250 8.18 12.48 -16.75
N TRP A 251 9.42 12.05 -16.81
CA TRP A 251 9.88 10.82 -16.21
C TRP A 251 10.49 11.09 -14.83
N LEU A 252 9.95 10.44 -13.80
CA LEU A 252 10.55 10.39 -12.48
C LEU A 252 11.47 9.16 -12.43
N VAL A 253 12.76 9.40 -12.30
CA VAL A 253 13.79 8.34 -12.26
C VAL A 253 14.31 8.26 -10.85
N ILE A 254 14.14 7.10 -10.21
CA ILE A 254 14.66 6.84 -8.85
C ILE A 254 15.83 5.89 -8.96
N ASP A 255 16.94 6.32 -8.40
CA ASP A 255 18.11 5.47 -8.21
C ASP A 255 17.80 4.42 -7.13
N ALA A 256 17.59 3.19 -7.58
CA ALA A 256 17.23 2.06 -6.74
C ALA A 256 18.41 1.12 -6.47
N GLN A 257 19.65 1.54 -6.78
CA GLN A 257 20.85 0.74 -6.51
C GLN A 257 21.06 0.59 -5.00
N ALA A 258 21.16 -0.66 -4.51
CA ALA A 258 21.31 -0.95 -3.08
C ALA A 258 22.57 -0.30 -2.49
N ALA A 259 23.68 -0.33 -3.21
CA ALA A 259 24.98 0.22 -2.76
C ALA A 259 24.99 1.75 -2.60
N ALA A 260 24.06 2.45 -3.26
CA ALA A 260 23.95 3.90 -3.18
C ALA A 260 23.15 4.36 -1.96
N GLN A 261 22.28 3.49 -1.40
CA GLN A 261 21.33 3.87 -0.35
C GLN A 261 22.01 4.06 1.01
N LEU A 262 21.41 4.97 1.81
CA LEU A 262 21.87 5.34 3.14
C LEU A 262 20.71 5.49 4.10
N GLY A 263 20.99 5.29 5.39
CA GLY A 263 20.00 5.40 6.45
C GLY A 263 19.05 4.20 6.51
N GLU A 264 18.18 4.19 7.51
CA GLU A 264 17.23 3.12 7.75
C GLU A 264 15.82 3.65 7.97
N GLY A 265 14.82 2.84 7.57
CA GLY A 265 13.41 3.12 7.79
C GLY A 265 12.99 4.45 7.16
N ALA A 266 12.13 5.20 7.84
CA ALA A 266 11.57 6.47 7.36
C ALA A 266 12.62 7.58 7.10
N GLN A 267 13.84 7.41 7.59
CA GLN A 267 14.93 8.37 7.46
C GLN A 267 15.96 7.96 6.39
N SER A 268 15.68 6.92 5.61
CA SER A 268 16.55 6.47 4.52
C SER A 268 16.46 7.37 3.28
N THR A 269 17.48 7.29 2.44
CA THR A 269 17.48 7.94 1.12
C THR A 269 16.38 7.37 0.21
N GLU A 270 16.09 6.08 0.33
CA GLU A 270 14.99 5.42 -0.39
C GLU A 270 13.65 6.09 -0.08
N GLU A 271 13.30 6.24 1.21
CA GLU A 271 12.03 6.86 1.61
C GLU A 271 11.93 8.33 1.16
N HIS A 272 13.04 9.09 1.28
CA HIS A 272 13.07 10.47 0.80
C HIS A 272 12.90 10.57 -0.72
N ALA A 273 13.52 9.66 -1.49
CA ALA A 273 13.34 9.60 -2.94
C ALA A 273 11.89 9.30 -3.32
N VAL A 274 11.26 8.39 -2.62
CA VAL A 274 9.84 8.04 -2.83
C VAL A 274 8.91 9.20 -2.50
N LEU A 275 9.13 9.89 -1.38
CA LEU A 275 8.34 11.07 -1.00
C LEU A 275 8.48 12.20 -2.03
N LEU A 276 9.70 12.46 -2.49
CA LEU A 276 9.96 13.42 -3.57
C LEU A 276 9.22 13.05 -4.85
N ALA A 277 9.34 11.80 -5.27
CA ALA A 277 8.69 11.33 -6.49
C ALA A 277 7.15 11.41 -6.38
N ALA A 278 6.57 11.04 -5.24
CA ALA A 278 5.12 11.13 -5.00
C ALA A 278 4.62 12.58 -5.10
N ALA A 279 5.33 13.51 -4.46
CA ALA A 279 4.98 14.93 -4.46
C ALA A 279 5.13 15.56 -5.86
N LEU A 280 6.22 15.25 -6.56
CA LEU A 280 6.46 15.76 -7.91
C LEU A 280 5.46 15.18 -8.92
N ALA A 281 5.10 13.89 -8.77
CA ALA A 281 4.07 13.25 -9.58
C ALA A 281 2.72 13.94 -9.43
N ALA A 282 2.27 14.16 -8.20
CA ALA A 282 1.00 14.81 -7.93
C ALA A 282 0.96 16.23 -8.54
N ARG A 283 1.99 17.05 -8.28
CA ARG A 283 2.07 18.41 -8.82
C ARG A 283 2.13 18.46 -10.36
N ALA A 284 2.82 17.51 -10.98
CA ALA A 284 2.92 17.46 -12.44
C ALA A 284 1.60 17.00 -13.07
N LEU A 285 0.89 16.06 -12.45
CA LEU A 285 -0.43 15.62 -12.87
C LEU A 285 -1.49 16.71 -12.69
N ASP A 286 -1.42 17.48 -11.58
CA ASP A 286 -2.29 18.64 -11.35
C ASP A 286 -2.05 19.75 -12.40
N ALA A 287 -0.79 19.88 -12.85
CA ALA A 287 -0.43 20.74 -13.98
C ALA A 287 -0.74 20.12 -15.37
N THR A 288 -1.59 19.07 -15.42
CA THR A 288 -2.03 18.36 -16.63
C THR A 288 -0.88 17.78 -17.49
N ARG A 289 0.28 17.51 -16.88
CA ARG A 289 1.41 16.88 -17.56
C ARG A 289 1.34 15.37 -17.49
N GLY A 290 1.79 14.69 -18.52
CA GLY A 290 2.02 13.25 -18.48
C GLY A 290 3.20 12.93 -17.56
N VAL A 291 3.01 11.97 -16.62
CA VAL A 291 4.06 11.57 -15.68
C VAL A 291 4.28 10.07 -15.76
N GLY A 292 5.54 9.66 -15.86
CA GLY A 292 5.99 8.28 -15.79
C GLY A 292 6.94 8.07 -14.61
N LEU A 293 7.10 6.82 -14.21
CA LEU A 293 8.04 6.39 -13.16
C LEU A 293 9.00 5.35 -13.74
N ALA A 294 10.28 5.48 -13.43
CA ALA A 294 11.31 4.49 -13.75
C ALA A 294 12.21 4.26 -12.55
N ALA A 295 12.21 3.03 -12.02
CA ALA A 295 13.10 2.60 -10.95
C ALA A 295 13.55 1.16 -11.21
N PHE A 296 14.86 0.95 -11.32
CA PHE A 296 15.46 -0.33 -11.71
C PHE A 296 15.97 -1.09 -10.48
N ALA A 297 15.03 -1.56 -9.67
CA ALA A 297 15.25 -2.45 -8.52
C ALA A 297 15.33 -3.92 -8.96
N GLN A 298 15.44 -4.87 -8.03
CA GLN A 298 15.29 -6.30 -8.37
C GLN A 298 13.93 -6.58 -9.03
N GLN A 299 12.88 -5.90 -8.56
CA GLN A 299 11.60 -5.82 -9.25
C GLN A 299 11.44 -4.44 -9.85
N PRO A 300 11.70 -4.25 -11.15
CA PRO A 300 11.64 -2.95 -11.79
C PRO A 300 10.23 -2.33 -11.72
N GLN A 301 10.17 -1.05 -11.39
CA GLN A 301 8.95 -0.28 -11.41
C GLN A 301 9.00 0.67 -12.61
N LEU A 302 8.38 0.27 -13.70
CA LEU A 302 8.31 1.05 -14.93
C LEU A 302 6.85 1.38 -15.26
N VAL A 303 6.47 2.64 -15.05
CA VAL A 303 5.13 3.15 -15.35
C VAL A 303 5.25 4.16 -16.48
N PRO A 304 4.76 3.87 -17.69
CA PRO A 304 4.82 4.81 -18.82
C PRO A 304 4.07 6.11 -18.52
N PRO A 305 4.50 7.25 -19.11
CA PRO A 305 3.82 8.52 -18.90
C PRO A 305 2.38 8.52 -19.40
N ALA A 306 1.47 8.93 -18.53
CA ALA A 306 0.07 9.19 -18.82
C ALA A 306 -0.45 10.33 -17.92
N GLN A 307 -1.72 10.71 -18.09
CA GLN A 307 -2.36 11.80 -17.36
C GLN A 307 -3.57 11.30 -16.57
N GLY A 308 -4.01 12.12 -15.61
CA GLY A 308 -5.24 11.89 -14.85
C GLY A 308 -5.06 11.05 -13.58
N ALA A 309 -6.16 10.88 -12.84
CA ALA A 309 -6.16 10.23 -11.54
C ALA A 309 -5.68 8.76 -11.58
N GLY A 310 -5.99 8.02 -12.64
CA GLY A 310 -5.53 6.65 -12.81
C GLY A 310 -4.00 6.54 -12.87
N GLN A 311 -3.33 7.53 -13.47
CA GLN A 311 -1.88 7.58 -13.53
C GLN A 311 -1.26 7.86 -12.16
N GLN A 312 -1.86 8.76 -11.38
CA GLN A 312 -1.42 9.02 -10.01
C GLN A 312 -1.40 7.73 -9.18
N TRP A 313 -2.47 6.94 -9.30
CA TRP A 313 -2.56 5.65 -8.60
C TRP A 313 -1.52 4.63 -9.08
N ALA A 314 -1.29 4.56 -10.38
CA ALA A 314 -0.25 3.67 -10.93
C ALA A 314 1.14 4.03 -10.39
N ILE A 315 1.47 5.32 -10.33
CA ILE A 315 2.74 5.81 -9.79
C ILE A 315 2.83 5.53 -8.29
N LEU A 316 1.80 5.88 -7.50
CA LEU A 316 1.80 5.64 -6.06
C LEU A 316 1.93 4.15 -5.73
N ARG A 317 1.30 3.27 -6.51
CA ARG A 317 1.46 1.83 -6.38
C ARG A 317 2.89 1.39 -6.68
N GLY A 318 3.49 1.86 -7.78
CA GLY A 318 4.88 1.58 -8.11
C GLY A 318 5.83 2.04 -6.99
N LEU A 319 5.60 3.24 -6.46
CA LEU A 319 6.35 3.78 -5.33
C LEU A 319 6.13 3.00 -4.03
N ALA A 320 4.92 2.50 -3.78
CA ALA A 320 4.63 1.67 -2.60
C ALA A 320 5.40 0.34 -2.64
N LEU A 321 5.52 -0.26 -3.82
CA LEU A 321 6.19 -1.55 -4.03
C LEU A 321 7.71 -1.42 -4.22
N LEU A 322 8.20 -0.22 -4.50
CA LEU A 322 9.62 0.03 -4.73
C LEU A 322 10.45 -0.32 -3.49
N ARG A 323 11.48 -1.13 -3.72
CA ARG A 323 12.59 -1.37 -2.79
C ARG A 323 13.88 -1.03 -3.49
N ALA A 324 14.74 -0.28 -2.84
CA ALA A 324 16.03 0.08 -3.41
C ALA A 324 17.06 -1.05 -3.15
N ASP A 325 16.80 -2.19 -3.75
CA ASP A 325 17.60 -3.43 -3.68
C ASP A 325 18.24 -3.80 -5.01
N GLY A 326 18.22 -2.87 -5.99
CA GLY A 326 18.75 -3.07 -7.32
C GLY A 326 20.26 -3.23 -7.37
N VAL A 327 20.74 -3.95 -8.38
CA VAL A 327 22.17 -4.12 -8.71
C VAL A 327 22.61 -3.24 -9.87
N ILE A 328 21.66 -2.65 -10.60
CA ILE A 328 21.91 -1.81 -11.75
C ILE A 328 22.34 -0.43 -11.28
N ASP A 329 23.46 0.07 -11.78
CA ASP A 329 23.92 1.42 -11.50
C ASP A 329 23.08 2.48 -12.23
N LEU A 330 23.13 3.71 -11.73
CA LEU A 330 22.36 4.82 -12.27
C LEU A 330 22.67 5.08 -13.76
N GLY A 331 23.91 4.91 -14.19
CA GLY A 331 24.29 5.10 -15.59
C GLY A 331 23.54 4.16 -16.52
N ARG A 332 23.50 2.88 -16.19
CA ARG A 332 22.74 1.88 -16.96
C ARG A 332 21.23 2.13 -16.90
N ALA A 333 20.71 2.52 -15.75
CA ALA A 333 19.31 2.89 -15.60
C ALA A 333 18.92 4.05 -16.54
N LEU A 334 19.79 5.06 -16.68
CA LEU A 334 19.60 6.17 -17.59
C LEU A 334 19.69 5.76 -19.08
N GLN A 335 20.53 4.79 -19.42
CA GLN A 335 20.57 4.22 -20.78
C GLN A 335 19.26 3.54 -21.13
N GLU A 336 18.76 2.65 -20.27
CA GLU A 336 17.49 1.96 -20.47
C GLU A 336 16.31 2.94 -20.56
N LEU A 337 16.30 3.99 -19.73
CA LEU A 337 15.32 5.07 -19.86
C LEU A 337 15.41 5.74 -21.25
N GLY A 338 16.62 6.02 -21.74
CA GLY A 338 16.85 6.67 -23.03
C GLY A 338 16.28 5.90 -24.21
N ASP A 339 16.12 4.58 -24.10
CA ASP A 339 15.54 3.74 -25.14
C ASP A 339 14.01 3.78 -25.16
N VAL A 340 13.39 4.09 -24.02
CA VAL A 340 11.93 4.12 -23.83
C VAL A 340 11.36 5.55 -23.88
N ALA A 341 12.14 6.54 -23.42
CA ALA A 341 11.66 7.91 -23.30
C ALA A 341 11.57 8.62 -24.65
N ARG A 342 10.50 9.38 -24.84
CA ARG A 342 10.27 10.15 -26.06
C ARG A 342 11.07 11.45 -26.06
N ARG A 343 11.50 11.91 -27.25
CA ARG A 343 12.10 13.24 -27.41
C ARG A 343 11.14 14.33 -26.94
N GLY A 344 11.69 15.37 -26.30
CA GLY A 344 10.89 16.46 -25.72
C GLY A 344 10.26 16.13 -24.36
N SER A 345 10.51 14.94 -23.80
CA SER A 345 10.20 14.64 -22.43
C SER A 345 11.23 15.25 -21.48
N ALA A 346 10.85 15.48 -20.23
CA ALA A 346 11.76 15.83 -19.15
C ALA A 346 12.03 14.61 -18.27
N ALA A 347 13.25 14.53 -17.73
CA ALA A 347 13.61 13.53 -16.73
C ALA A 347 14.00 14.21 -15.41
N ILE A 348 13.35 13.84 -14.31
CA ILE A 348 13.75 14.24 -12.96
C ILE A 348 14.43 13.03 -12.33
N ILE A 349 15.72 13.14 -12.11
CA ILE A 349 16.57 12.06 -11.59
C ILE A 349 16.78 12.29 -10.10
N ILE A 350 16.37 11.34 -9.27
CA ILE A 350 16.48 11.40 -7.81
C ILE A 350 17.52 10.35 -7.39
N THR A 351 18.66 10.80 -6.87
CA THR A 351 19.76 9.89 -6.53
C THR A 351 20.53 10.31 -5.30
N PRO A 352 20.94 9.35 -4.44
CA PRO A 352 21.92 9.57 -3.36
C PRO A 352 23.37 9.33 -3.83
N THR A 353 23.61 8.98 -5.10
CA THR A 353 24.94 8.64 -5.62
C THR A 353 25.84 9.87 -5.65
N ALA A 354 27.01 9.78 -5.04
CA ALA A 354 28.04 10.84 -5.07
C ALA A 354 29.08 10.65 -6.17
N ASP A 355 29.11 9.50 -6.83
CA ASP A 355 29.99 9.21 -7.95
C ASP A 355 29.52 9.92 -9.22
N ALA A 356 30.49 10.40 -10.03
CA ALA A 356 30.23 11.10 -11.26
C ALA A 356 30.19 10.18 -12.52
N GLY A 357 30.35 8.88 -12.34
CA GLY A 357 30.45 7.90 -13.44
C GLY A 357 29.23 7.83 -14.36
N TRP A 358 28.09 8.28 -13.92
CA TRP A 358 26.83 8.31 -14.70
C TRP A 358 26.60 9.60 -15.52
N LEU A 359 27.44 10.62 -15.34
CA LEU A 359 27.28 11.91 -16.06
C LEU A 359 27.38 11.80 -17.60
N PRO A 360 28.21 10.89 -18.16
CA PRO A 360 28.20 10.68 -19.63
C PRO A 360 26.82 10.24 -20.13
N GLN A 361 26.11 9.40 -19.41
CA GLN A 361 24.77 8.92 -19.77
C GLN A 361 23.71 10.03 -19.65
N LEU A 362 23.84 10.91 -18.66
CA LEU A 362 23.03 12.13 -18.56
C LEU A 362 23.19 13.00 -19.80
N THR A 363 24.44 13.17 -20.26
CA THR A 363 24.75 13.93 -21.48
C THR A 363 24.14 13.25 -22.72
N GLN A 364 24.16 11.92 -22.78
CA GLN A 364 23.55 11.17 -23.87
C GLN A 364 22.01 11.34 -23.89
N LEU A 365 21.35 11.34 -22.74
CA LEU A 365 19.91 11.62 -22.62
C LEU A 365 19.57 13.01 -23.18
N SER A 366 20.37 14.03 -22.83
CA SER A 366 20.19 15.39 -23.32
C SER A 366 20.35 15.48 -24.83
N ARG A 367 21.36 14.79 -25.41
CA ARG A 367 21.54 14.69 -26.87
C ARG A 367 20.36 14.01 -27.57
N ARG A 368 19.68 13.09 -26.89
CA ARG A 368 18.43 12.46 -27.35
C ARG A 368 17.22 13.40 -27.24
N GLY A 369 17.39 14.60 -26.65
CA GLY A 369 16.35 15.63 -26.54
C GLY A 369 15.51 15.53 -25.28
N LEU A 370 16.01 14.88 -24.22
CA LEU A 370 15.39 14.89 -22.89
C LEU A 370 15.99 16.04 -22.08
N ASP A 371 15.12 16.85 -21.46
CA ASP A 371 15.56 17.89 -20.52
C ASP A 371 15.73 17.22 -19.13
N SER A 372 16.95 17.25 -18.59
CA SER A 372 17.27 16.52 -17.36
C SER A 372 17.42 17.46 -16.17
N HIS A 373 16.76 17.12 -15.08
CA HIS A 373 16.85 17.82 -13.80
C HIS A 373 17.27 16.82 -12.72
N VAL A 374 18.30 17.13 -11.96
CA VAL A 374 18.88 16.22 -10.98
C VAL A 374 18.56 16.69 -9.57
N LEU A 375 18.03 15.79 -8.75
CA LEU A 375 17.82 15.97 -7.32
C LEU A 375 18.81 15.06 -6.59
N LEU A 376 19.85 15.65 -6.02
CA LEU A 376 20.86 14.94 -5.24
C LEU A 376 20.42 14.86 -3.79
N LEU A 377 20.27 13.66 -3.25
CA LEU A 377 20.08 13.48 -1.82
C LEU A 377 21.43 13.65 -1.12
N ASP A 378 21.51 14.57 -0.18
CA ASP A 378 22.74 14.97 0.49
C ASP A 378 23.29 13.87 1.42
N ARG A 379 24.22 13.06 0.89
CA ARG A 379 24.78 11.89 1.61
C ARG A 379 25.24 12.20 3.04
N PRO A 380 25.97 13.30 3.31
CA PRO A 380 26.36 13.65 4.68
C PRO A 380 25.18 13.78 5.64
N SER A 381 24.06 14.35 5.19
CA SER A 381 22.87 14.48 6.04
C SER A 381 22.21 13.14 6.39
N PHE A 382 22.46 12.09 5.60
CA PHE A 382 22.01 10.71 5.83
C PHE A 382 23.07 9.82 6.50
N GLY A 383 24.20 10.40 6.93
CA GLY A 383 25.29 9.67 7.59
C GLY A 383 26.29 9.00 6.66
N GLY A 384 26.27 9.33 5.37
CA GLY A 384 27.22 8.83 4.38
C GLY A 384 28.40 9.76 4.13
N ALA A 385 29.45 9.23 3.49
CA ALA A 385 30.61 9.99 3.04
C ALA A 385 30.38 10.57 1.64
N GLY A 386 31.15 11.61 1.29
CA GLY A 386 31.13 12.26 -0.01
C GLY A 386 30.57 13.68 0.05
N SER A 387 30.78 14.46 -1.03
CA SER A 387 30.31 15.84 -1.11
C SER A 387 29.27 15.97 -2.23
N SER A 388 28.01 16.10 -1.86
CA SER A 388 26.90 16.36 -2.79
C SER A 388 27.07 17.72 -3.49
N GLU A 389 27.68 18.69 -2.81
CA GLU A 389 27.94 20.02 -3.38
C GLU A 389 29.00 19.99 -4.49
N ALA A 390 30.04 19.17 -4.39
CA ALA A 390 31.04 19.01 -5.43
C ALA A 390 30.42 18.43 -6.72
N LEU A 391 29.59 17.39 -6.56
CA LEU A 391 28.87 16.79 -7.68
C LEU A 391 27.84 17.77 -8.27
N ARG A 392 27.12 18.53 -7.45
CA ARG A 392 26.20 19.58 -7.89
C ARG A 392 26.92 20.62 -8.75
N ALA A 393 28.10 21.08 -8.31
CA ALA A 393 28.90 22.04 -9.08
C ALA A 393 29.27 21.47 -10.46
N THR A 394 29.70 20.22 -10.53
CA THR A 394 30.05 19.54 -11.77
C THR A 394 28.84 19.43 -12.70
N ILE A 395 27.68 19.03 -12.20
CA ILE A 395 26.44 18.91 -12.98
C ILE A 395 26.00 20.28 -13.51
N THR A 396 26.13 21.32 -12.69
CA THR A 396 25.77 22.69 -13.06
C THR A 396 26.73 23.25 -14.15
N LEU A 397 28.03 22.95 -14.03
CA LEU A 397 29.01 23.30 -15.08
C LEU A 397 28.71 22.63 -16.44
N LEU A 398 28.15 21.43 -16.43
CA LEU A 398 27.68 20.73 -17.63
C LEU A 398 26.37 21.32 -18.17
N GLY A 399 25.79 22.34 -17.52
CA GLY A 399 24.58 23.03 -17.95
C GLY A 399 23.27 22.41 -17.53
N TYR A 400 23.32 21.42 -16.60
CA TYR A 400 22.11 20.78 -16.08
C TYR A 400 21.64 21.45 -14.80
N ARG A 401 20.31 21.44 -14.58
CA ARG A 401 19.72 21.86 -13.32
C ARG A 401 19.97 20.81 -12.26
N CYS A 402 20.54 21.22 -11.15
CA CYS A 402 20.82 20.34 -10.03
C CYS A 402 20.46 21.01 -8.71
N GLN A 403 19.70 20.31 -7.88
CA GLN A 403 19.35 20.74 -6.53
C GLN A 403 19.78 19.67 -5.53
N VAL A 404 20.36 20.09 -4.41
CA VAL A 404 20.68 19.21 -3.28
C VAL A 404 19.51 19.24 -2.32
N VAL A 405 19.08 18.06 -1.89
CA VAL A 405 17.99 17.87 -0.93
C VAL A 405 18.56 17.19 0.31
N ARG A 406 18.41 17.83 1.46
CA ARG A 406 18.91 17.32 2.74
C ARG A 406 17.85 16.48 3.45
N ARG A 407 18.30 15.64 4.36
CA ARG A 407 17.44 14.87 5.23
C ARG A 407 16.48 15.80 5.99
N GLY A 408 15.18 15.49 5.94
CA GLY A 408 14.13 16.25 6.63
C GLY A 408 13.55 17.43 5.82
N GLU A 409 14.15 17.83 4.69
CA GLU A 409 13.58 18.89 3.84
C GLU A 409 12.32 18.46 3.07
N VAL A 410 12.14 17.15 2.87
CA VAL A 410 10.98 16.58 2.15
C VAL A 410 9.72 16.51 3.03
N GLY A 411 9.82 16.99 4.25
CA GLY A 411 8.79 16.81 5.28
C GLY A 411 9.05 15.55 6.11
N ARG A 412 8.60 15.57 7.35
CA ARG A 412 8.56 14.35 8.16
C ARG A 412 7.46 13.46 7.58
N PRO A 413 7.65 12.14 7.45
CA PRO A 413 6.52 11.25 7.28
C PRO A 413 5.58 11.57 8.45
N LEU A 414 4.36 12.00 8.13
CA LEU A 414 3.37 12.38 9.13
C LEU A 414 3.08 11.16 9.99
N VAL A 415 3.68 11.12 11.16
CA VAL A 415 3.17 10.34 12.27
C VAL A 415 2.00 11.15 12.79
N GLU A 416 0.79 10.65 12.59
CA GLU A 416 -0.47 11.27 13.03
C GLU A 416 -0.89 12.55 12.30
N THR A 417 -1.31 12.44 11.06
CA THR A 417 -2.42 13.26 10.61
C THR A 417 -3.68 12.42 10.76
N GLU A 418 -4.50 12.74 11.76
CA GLU A 418 -5.87 12.23 11.80
C GLU A 418 -6.62 12.80 10.59
N HIS A 419 -6.59 12.07 9.50
CA HIS A 419 -7.49 12.33 8.39
C HIS A 419 -8.89 11.91 8.85
N GLN A 420 -9.68 12.88 9.26
CA GLN A 420 -11.10 12.65 9.55
C GLN A 420 -11.85 12.43 8.23
N GLY A 421 -12.06 11.20 7.88
CA GLY A 421 -12.85 10.79 6.74
C GLY A 421 -12.13 9.78 5.86
N PHE A 422 -12.90 9.10 5.04
CA PHE A 422 -12.43 8.02 4.18
C PHE A 422 -12.65 8.39 2.72
N TRP A 423 -11.75 7.89 1.86
CA TRP A 423 -12.01 7.86 0.43
C TRP A 423 -13.16 6.89 0.15
N GLU A 424 -14.28 7.41 -0.28
CA GLU A 424 -15.42 6.60 -0.68
C GLU A 424 -15.39 6.45 -2.21
N PHE A 425 -15.18 5.22 -2.69
CA PHE A 425 -15.17 4.92 -4.12
C PHE A 425 -16.46 4.21 -4.50
N LYS A 426 -17.08 4.66 -5.58
CA LYS A 426 -18.21 3.97 -6.21
C LYS A 426 -17.74 3.36 -7.52
N VAL A 427 -17.92 2.06 -7.67
CA VAL A 427 -17.65 1.40 -8.95
C VAL A 427 -18.82 1.71 -9.88
N THR A 428 -18.53 2.37 -10.99
CA THR A 428 -19.52 2.61 -12.04
C THR A 428 -19.83 1.31 -12.78
N GLY A 429 -20.99 1.22 -13.45
CA GLY A 429 -21.40 0.04 -14.22
C GLY A 429 -20.42 -0.39 -15.33
N THR A 430 -19.39 0.44 -15.61
CA THR A 430 -18.28 0.15 -16.52
C THR A 430 -17.03 -0.39 -15.81
N GLY A 431 -17.11 -0.72 -14.50
CA GLY A 431 -15.98 -1.23 -13.71
C GLY A 431 -14.96 -0.18 -13.29
N ARG A 432 -15.22 1.12 -13.47
CA ARG A 432 -14.31 2.21 -13.12
C ARG A 432 -14.61 2.69 -11.70
N ALA A 433 -13.59 2.66 -10.81
CA ALA A 433 -13.70 3.25 -9.48
C ALA A 433 -13.62 4.78 -9.56
N VAL A 434 -14.65 5.46 -9.07
CA VAL A 434 -14.70 6.93 -8.98
C VAL A 434 -14.79 7.32 -7.52
N ALA A 435 -13.90 8.21 -7.07
CA ALA A 435 -13.90 8.74 -5.71
C ALA A 435 -15.14 9.63 -5.53
N VAL A 436 -16.03 9.24 -4.63
CA VAL A 436 -17.28 9.97 -4.31
C VAL A 436 -17.04 10.95 -3.16
N ARG A 437 -16.09 10.64 -2.26
CA ARG A 437 -15.78 11.47 -1.11
C ARG A 437 -14.27 11.49 -0.84
N ARG A 438 -13.71 12.67 -0.64
CA ARG A 438 -12.32 12.88 -0.21
C ARG A 438 -12.26 13.04 1.31
N PRO A 439 -11.19 12.56 1.99
CA PRO A 439 -10.96 12.91 3.37
C PRO A 439 -10.85 14.43 3.51
N SER A 440 -11.46 15.00 4.54
CA SER A 440 -11.25 16.42 4.85
C SER A 440 -9.91 16.57 5.55
N GLU A 441 -9.02 17.38 5.00
CA GLU A 441 -7.84 17.87 5.71
C GLU A 441 -8.30 18.86 6.81
N ARG A 442 -7.84 18.66 8.05
CA ARG A 442 -7.87 19.66 9.11
C ARG A 442 -6.47 20.17 9.38
#